data_96aeda8a1c20a0226d4accb80dc51c2b
#
_entry.id   96aeda8a1c20a0226d4accb80dc51c2b
#
_cell.length_a   1.000
_cell.length_b   1.000
_cell.length_c   1.000
_cell.angle_alpha   90.00
_cell.angle_beta   90.00
_cell.angle_gamma   90.00
#
_symmetry.space_group_name_H-M   'P 1'
#
loop_
_entity.id
_entity.type
_entity.pdbx_description
1 polymer ?
#
loop_
_entity_poly.entity_id
_entity_poly.type
_entity_poly.pdbx_seq_one_letter_code
_entity_poly.pdbx_strand_id
1 'polypeptide(L)'
;MKRLSEGRKMFISVMVVFAVYALIFILFEDYDRKFLKPFDEVSDWHLLLFSIVVMLLLGGMLYRYARRMDERISREQAAKENEMRRELTQNIAHELKTPVASILGYTDTILDNPDMSEETRQQFIVRTNAQAQRLTALLQDISTLNRMDYAPDVLTMERIDVSQIVAEIAEETAMAFTKKRMTLRNCLPQGIIIKGNASLVYSIFRNLIDNALNYAGEGTTVEMDANDSGDSWHFVFADNGCGIDAKHQSRIFERFYRIDKSRSRMMGGTGLGLAIVKNAVLLHGGQITATDAPKGGLQFEFTLKK
;
A
#
# COMPACT_ATOMS: atom_id res chain seq x y z
N MET A 1 -12.31 -4.27 11.19
CA MET A 1 -13.45 -3.61 11.86
C MET A 1 -14.80 -3.70 11.13
N LYS A 2 -14.90 -3.71 9.80
CA LYS A 2 -16.19 -3.85 9.06
C LYS A 2 -16.92 -5.20 9.26
N ARG A 3 -16.20 -6.31 9.40
CA ARG A 3 -16.82 -7.65 9.61
C ARG A 3 -17.63 -7.78 10.91
N LEU A 4 -17.20 -7.14 11.99
CA LEU A 4 -17.94 -7.13 13.26
C LEU A 4 -19.25 -6.35 13.19
N SER A 5 -19.35 -5.32 12.33
CA SER A 5 -20.58 -4.53 12.18
C SER A 5 -21.68 -5.27 11.39
N GLU A 6 -21.31 -6.11 10.42
CA GLU A 6 -22.29 -6.88 9.61
C GLU A 6 -22.81 -8.11 10.37
N GLY A 7 -21.93 -8.82 11.09
CA GLY A 7 -22.37 -9.88 12.01
C GLY A 7 -23.33 -9.36 13.08
N ARG A 8 -23.11 -8.15 13.56
CA ARG A 8 -23.99 -7.48 14.53
C ARG A 8 -25.35 -7.12 13.93
N LYS A 9 -25.38 -6.65 12.66
CA LYS A 9 -26.61 -6.38 11.93
C LYS A 9 -27.40 -7.68 11.66
N MET A 10 -26.71 -8.76 11.27
CA MET A 10 -27.31 -10.06 11.06
C MET A 10 -27.89 -10.63 12.37
N PHE A 11 -27.16 -10.52 13.48
CA PHE A 11 -27.65 -10.93 14.80
C PHE A 11 -28.90 -10.14 15.21
N ILE A 12 -28.90 -8.81 15.01
CA ILE A 12 -30.06 -7.96 15.27
C ILE A 12 -31.24 -8.36 14.38
N SER A 13 -31.06 -8.63 13.08
CA SER A 13 -32.10 -9.08 12.18
C SER A 13 -32.71 -10.43 12.62
N VAL A 14 -31.89 -11.38 13.04
CA VAL A 14 -32.35 -12.66 13.59
C VAL A 14 -33.15 -12.46 14.86
N MET A 15 -32.71 -11.61 15.78
CA MET A 15 -33.41 -11.27 17.01
C MET A 15 -34.74 -10.57 16.76
N VAL A 16 -34.82 -9.67 15.77
CA VAL A 16 -36.09 -9.01 15.37
C VAL A 16 -37.07 -10.02 14.81
N VAL A 17 -36.62 -10.92 13.92
CA VAL A 17 -37.48 -11.99 13.38
C VAL A 17 -37.97 -12.90 14.48
N PHE A 18 -37.14 -13.25 15.47
CA PHE A 18 -37.52 -14.06 16.61
C PHE A 18 -38.54 -13.33 17.52
N ALA A 19 -38.35 -12.03 17.73
CA ALA A 19 -39.29 -11.21 18.51
C ALA A 19 -40.66 -11.05 17.83
N VAL A 20 -40.66 -10.82 16.50
CA VAL A 20 -41.88 -10.73 15.70
C VAL A 20 -42.61 -12.08 15.71
N TYR A 21 -41.89 -13.19 15.58
CA TYR A 21 -42.44 -14.53 15.65
C TYR A 21 -43.06 -14.82 17.03
N ALA A 22 -42.35 -14.51 18.11
CA ALA A 22 -42.88 -14.68 19.47
C ALA A 22 -44.15 -13.83 19.72
N LEU A 23 -44.18 -12.62 19.16
CA LEU A 23 -45.35 -11.74 19.25
C LEU A 23 -46.53 -12.32 18.47
N ILE A 24 -46.35 -12.83 17.27
CA ILE A 24 -47.36 -13.47 16.45
C ILE A 24 -47.91 -14.73 17.17
N PHE A 25 -47.00 -15.53 17.78
CA PHE A 25 -47.37 -16.72 18.53
C PHE A 25 -48.23 -16.37 19.75
N ILE A 26 -47.86 -15.35 20.53
CA ILE A 26 -48.61 -14.87 21.70
C ILE A 26 -50.00 -14.34 21.29
N LEU A 27 -50.08 -13.56 20.20
CA LEU A 27 -51.34 -13.02 19.67
C LEU A 27 -52.26 -14.15 19.15
N PHE A 28 -51.69 -15.18 18.54
CA PHE A 28 -52.43 -16.32 18.05
C PHE A 28 -52.95 -17.19 19.21
N GLU A 29 -52.17 -17.40 20.26
CA GLU A 29 -52.59 -18.11 21.48
C GLU A 29 -53.71 -17.36 22.20
N ASP A 30 -53.64 -16.02 22.28
CA ASP A 30 -54.71 -15.20 22.89
C ASP A 30 -56.00 -15.20 22.03
N TYR A 31 -55.84 -15.20 20.69
CA TYR A 31 -56.98 -15.34 19.76
C TYR A 31 -57.65 -16.71 19.86
N ASP A 32 -56.88 -17.79 19.94
CA ASP A 32 -57.35 -19.16 20.05
C ASP A 32 -58.14 -19.38 21.35
N ARG A 33 -57.65 -18.87 22.47
CA ARG A 33 -58.34 -18.90 23.76
C ARG A 33 -59.67 -18.15 23.78
N LYS A 34 -59.81 -17.06 23.02
CA LYS A 34 -61.02 -16.21 23.00
C LYS A 34 -62.12 -16.68 22.03
N PHE A 35 -61.75 -17.24 20.89
CA PHE A 35 -62.60 -17.43 19.76
C PHE A 35 -62.85 -18.91 19.38
N LEU A 36 -61.99 -19.87 19.71
CA LEU A 36 -62.01 -21.24 19.26
C LEU A 36 -62.49 -22.26 20.34
N LYS A 37 -62.89 -21.81 21.51
CA LYS A 37 -63.30 -22.64 22.63
C LYS A 37 -64.49 -23.58 22.47
N PRO A 38 -65.26 -23.66 21.36
CA PRO A 38 -66.26 -24.75 21.22
C PRO A 38 -65.76 -25.98 20.43
N PHE A 39 -64.54 -25.95 19.88
CA PHE A 39 -63.93 -27.09 19.17
C PHE A 39 -62.83 -27.68 20.03
N ASP A 40 -63.15 -28.65 20.86
CA ASP A 40 -62.18 -29.48 21.57
C ASP A 40 -61.26 -30.18 20.57
N GLU A 41 -59.94 -30.14 20.87
CA GLU A 41 -58.92 -30.95 20.23
C GLU A 41 -58.32 -30.45 18.87
N VAL A 42 -58.00 -29.16 18.68
CA VAL A 42 -56.88 -28.83 17.79
C VAL A 42 -55.62 -29.00 18.63
N SER A 43 -55.02 -30.16 18.47
CA SER A 43 -53.84 -30.58 19.22
C SER A 43 -52.73 -29.52 19.11
N ASP A 44 -52.16 -29.05 20.21
CA ASP A 44 -51.04 -28.11 20.33
C ASP A 44 -49.83 -28.46 19.44
N TRP A 45 -49.78 -29.74 19.04
CA TRP A 45 -48.77 -30.29 18.13
C TRP A 45 -48.77 -29.66 16.73
N HIS A 46 -49.93 -29.27 16.19
CA HIS A 46 -50.02 -28.67 14.83
C HIS A 46 -49.42 -27.25 14.83
N LEU A 47 -49.63 -26.48 15.89
CA LEU A 47 -49.07 -25.16 16.08
C LEU A 47 -47.56 -25.23 16.26
N LEU A 48 -47.10 -26.20 17.04
CA LEU A 48 -45.68 -26.43 17.28
C LEU A 48 -44.96 -26.88 15.99
N LEU A 49 -45.58 -27.78 15.22
CA LEU A 49 -45.05 -28.24 13.94
C LEU A 49 -45.00 -27.11 12.89
N PHE A 50 -46.06 -26.30 12.81
CA PHE A 50 -46.11 -25.12 11.96
C PHE A 50 -44.99 -24.12 12.32
N SER A 51 -44.78 -23.85 13.62
CA SER A 51 -43.75 -22.96 14.09
C SER A 51 -42.35 -23.44 13.74
N ILE A 52 -42.06 -24.75 13.87
CA ILE A 52 -40.79 -25.36 13.47
C ILE A 52 -40.57 -25.22 11.97
N VAL A 53 -41.58 -25.47 11.14
CA VAL A 53 -41.46 -25.33 9.68
C VAL A 53 -41.19 -23.91 9.28
N VAL A 54 -41.88 -22.92 9.84
CA VAL A 54 -41.63 -21.49 9.58
C VAL A 54 -40.21 -21.09 10.00
N MET A 55 -39.78 -21.57 11.18
CA MET A 55 -38.41 -21.28 11.67
C MET A 55 -37.34 -21.89 10.75
N LEU A 56 -37.53 -23.11 10.25
CA LEU A 56 -36.62 -23.76 9.32
C LEU A 56 -36.59 -23.03 7.96
N LEU A 57 -37.75 -22.60 7.45
CA LEU A 57 -37.84 -21.83 6.21
C LEU A 57 -37.13 -20.47 6.32
N LEU A 58 -37.38 -19.74 7.42
CA LEU A 58 -36.73 -18.46 7.70
C LEU A 58 -35.21 -18.63 7.90
N GLY A 59 -34.80 -19.64 8.66
CA GLY A 59 -33.38 -19.99 8.85
C GLY A 59 -32.69 -20.34 7.53
N GLY A 60 -33.37 -21.16 6.70
CA GLY A 60 -32.87 -21.48 5.34
C GLY A 60 -32.77 -20.25 4.43
N MET A 61 -33.75 -19.35 4.49
CA MET A 61 -33.75 -18.11 3.72
C MET A 61 -32.62 -17.18 4.16
N LEU A 62 -32.42 -16.98 5.47
CA LEU A 62 -31.34 -16.17 6.04
C LEU A 62 -29.97 -16.76 5.71
N TYR A 63 -29.81 -18.10 5.81
CA TYR A 63 -28.57 -18.78 5.42
C TYR A 63 -28.25 -18.57 3.95
N ARG A 64 -29.23 -18.72 3.05
CA ARG A 64 -29.06 -18.48 1.61
C ARG A 64 -28.71 -17.03 1.31
N TYR A 65 -29.33 -16.09 2.02
CA TYR A 65 -29.03 -14.66 1.90
C TYR A 65 -27.59 -14.35 2.34
N ALA A 66 -27.19 -14.82 3.53
CA ALA A 66 -25.83 -14.64 4.04
C ALA A 66 -24.78 -15.22 3.09
N ARG A 67 -24.98 -16.43 2.60
CA ARG A 67 -24.09 -17.08 1.63
C ARG A 67 -23.98 -16.27 0.32
N ARG A 68 -25.10 -15.76 -0.21
CA ARG A 68 -25.08 -14.90 -1.41
C ARG A 68 -24.34 -13.59 -1.18
N MET A 69 -24.44 -13.02 0.01
CA MET A 69 -23.68 -11.80 0.36
C MET A 69 -22.19 -12.07 0.44
N ASP A 70 -21.76 -13.18 1.08
CA ASP A 70 -20.36 -13.59 1.12
C ASP A 70 -19.78 -13.83 -0.28
N GLU A 71 -20.53 -14.52 -1.15
CA GLU A 71 -20.13 -14.75 -2.53
C GLU A 71 -20.01 -13.43 -3.33
N ARG A 72 -20.91 -12.47 -3.13
CA ARG A 72 -20.82 -11.14 -3.77
C ARG A 72 -19.60 -10.37 -3.29
N ILE A 73 -19.38 -10.31 -1.98
CA ILE A 73 -18.22 -9.62 -1.40
C ILE A 73 -16.90 -10.24 -1.92
N SER A 74 -16.83 -11.57 -1.94
CA SER A 74 -15.67 -12.29 -2.46
C SER A 74 -15.42 -12.01 -3.95
N ARG A 75 -16.48 -11.97 -4.78
CA ARG A 75 -16.39 -11.64 -6.21
C ARG A 75 -15.96 -10.20 -6.43
N GLU A 76 -16.50 -9.24 -5.66
CA GLU A 76 -16.12 -7.83 -5.75
C GLU A 76 -14.65 -7.62 -5.34
N GLN A 77 -14.20 -8.33 -4.30
CA GLN A 77 -12.80 -8.30 -3.88
C GLN A 77 -11.87 -8.89 -4.94
N ALA A 78 -12.22 -10.06 -5.49
CA ALA A 78 -11.45 -10.69 -6.57
C ALA A 78 -11.43 -9.83 -7.85
N ALA A 79 -12.55 -9.19 -8.20
CA ALA A 79 -12.61 -8.29 -9.36
C ALA A 79 -11.69 -7.07 -9.17
N LYS A 80 -11.72 -6.44 -7.99
CA LYS A 80 -10.83 -5.31 -7.66
C LYS A 80 -9.36 -5.72 -7.68
N GLU A 81 -9.03 -6.90 -7.14
CA GLU A 81 -7.66 -7.41 -7.16
C GLU A 81 -7.19 -7.66 -8.60
N ASN A 82 -8.02 -8.26 -9.45
CA ASN A 82 -7.71 -8.49 -10.86
C ASN A 82 -7.55 -7.18 -11.64
N GLU A 83 -8.38 -6.17 -11.36
CA GLU A 83 -8.26 -4.83 -11.95
C GLU A 83 -6.94 -4.17 -11.56
N MET A 84 -6.59 -4.17 -10.27
CA MET A 84 -5.30 -3.65 -9.79
C MET A 84 -4.10 -4.37 -10.43
N ARG A 85 -4.17 -5.71 -10.58
CA ARG A 85 -3.12 -6.49 -11.26
C ARG A 85 -3.00 -6.10 -12.73
N ARG A 86 -4.12 -5.89 -13.42
CA ARG A 86 -4.14 -5.49 -14.82
C ARG A 86 -3.55 -4.10 -15.01
N GLU A 87 -3.95 -3.13 -14.18
CA GLU A 87 -3.38 -1.78 -14.19
C GLU A 87 -1.89 -1.80 -13.91
N LEU A 88 -1.45 -2.59 -12.93
CA LEU A 88 -0.04 -2.77 -12.62
C LEU A 88 0.75 -3.28 -13.83
N THR A 89 0.25 -4.34 -14.49
CA THR A 89 0.90 -4.93 -15.67
C THR A 89 0.96 -3.93 -16.84
N GLN A 90 -0.10 -3.17 -17.07
CA GLN A 90 -0.14 -2.14 -18.10
C GLN A 90 0.86 -1.02 -17.83
N ASN A 91 0.94 -0.56 -16.57
CA ASN A 91 1.87 0.49 -16.17
C ASN A 91 3.33 0.01 -16.29
N ILE A 92 3.63 -1.23 -15.88
CA ILE A 92 4.95 -1.85 -16.07
C ILE A 92 5.32 -1.87 -17.57
N ALA A 93 4.44 -2.40 -18.42
CA ALA A 93 4.71 -2.48 -19.85
C ALA A 93 4.96 -1.09 -20.46
N HIS A 94 4.20 -0.08 -20.06
CA HIS A 94 4.37 1.30 -20.52
C HIS A 94 5.69 1.91 -20.06
N GLU A 95 6.06 1.74 -18.78
CA GLU A 95 7.31 2.30 -18.23
C GLU A 95 8.56 1.55 -18.71
N LEU A 96 8.46 0.28 -19.13
CA LEU A 96 9.52 -0.47 -19.79
C LEU A 96 9.68 -0.07 -21.27
N LYS A 97 8.58 0.16 -21.99
CA LYS A 97 8.61 0.49 -23.43
C LYS A 97 9.38 1.78 -23.71
N THR A 98 9.25 2.78 -22.87
CA THR A 98 9.86 4.10 -23.07
C THR A 98 11.41 4.05 -23.09
N PRO A 99 12.11 3.51 -22.06
CA PRO A 99 13.56 3.42 -22.09
C PRO A 99 14.08 2.50 -23.20
N VAL A 100 13.38 1.39 -23.49
CA VAL A 100 13.74 0.46 -24.58
C VAL A 100 13.68 1.17 -25.92
N ALA A 101 12.59 1.91 -26.20
CA ALA A 101 12.46 2.67 -27.47
C ALA A 101 13.54 3.76 -27.57
N SER A 102 13.93 4.41 -26.46
CA SER A 102 14.99 5.41 -26.45
C SER A 102 16.36 4.78 -26.72
N ILE A 103 16.66 3.62 -26.10
CA ILE A 103 17.90 2.87 -26.34
C ILE A 103 18.01 2.51 -27.82
N LEU A 104 16.95 1.89 -28.39
CA LEU A 104 16.91 1.54 -29.80
C LEU A 104 17.11 2.77 -30.71
N GLY A 105 16.35 3.85 -30.47
CA GLY A 105 16.49 5.05 -31.29
C GLY A 105 17.88 5.69 -31.24
N TYR A 106 18.56 5.69 -30.07
CA TYR A 106 19.92 6.18 -29.97
C TYR A 106 20.91 5.26 -30.69
N THR A 107 20.76 3.94 -30.56
CA THR A 107 21.63 2.97 -31.23
C THR A 107 21.45 3.00 -32.75
N ASP A 108 20.20 3.06 -33.25
CA ASP A 108 19.90 3.18 -34.65
C ASP A 108 20.48 4.46 -35.24
N THR A 109 20.37 5.60 -34.53
CA THR A 109 20.96 6.86 -34.94
C THR A 109 22.48 6.78 -35.07
N ILE A 110 23.17 6.06 -34.16
CA ILE A 110 24.63 5.84 -34.26
C ILE A 110 24.96 4.95 -35.47
N LEU A 111 24.20 3.89 -35.72
CA LEU A 111 24.43 2.93 -36.81
C LEU A 111 24.19 3.55 -38.17
N ASP A 112 23.14 4.36 -38.31
CA ASP A 112 22.74 4.98 -39.56
C ASP A 112 23.62 6.19 -39.97
N ASN A 113 24.44 6.71 -39.04
CA ASN A 113 25.29 7.86 -39.28
C ASN A 113 26.75 7.54 -38.97
N PRO A 114 27.47 6.78 -39.79
CA PRO A 114 28.87 6.40 -39.57
C PRO A 114 29.83 7.61 -39.50
N ASP A 115 29.50 8.70 -40.22
CA ASP A 115 30.28 9.93 -40.27
C ASP A 115 29.96 10.92 -39.11
N MET A 116 29.17 10.52 -38.14
CA MET A 116 28.83 11.32 -36.97
C MET A 116 30.11 11.70 -36.18
N SER A 117 30.16 12.96 -35.70
CA SER A 117 31.29 13.40 -34.86
C SER A 117 31.39 12.53 -33.60
N GLU A 118 32.63 12.27 -33.16
CA GLU A 118 32.91 11.47 -31.95
C GLU A 118 32.21 12.05 -30.70
N GLU A 119 32.18 13.38 -30.59
CA GLU A 119 31.47 14.05 -29.49
C GLU A 119 29.98 13.73 -29.46
N THR A 120 29.31 13.78 -30.64
CA THR A 120 27.88 13.44 -30.76
C THR A 120 27.64 11.95 -30.50
N ARG A 121 28.50 11.07 -31.00
CA ARG A 121 28.49 9.65 -30.76
C ARG A 121 28.57 9.35 -29.26
N GLN A 122 29.51 9.96 -28.57
CA GLN A 122 29.70 9.82 -27.12
C GLN A 122 28.46 10.29 -26.35
N GLN A 123 27.83 11.39 -26.77
CA GLN A 123 26.57 11.84 -26.13
C GLN A 123 25.45 10.80 -26.27
N PHE A 124 25.27 10.16 -27.42
CA PHE A 124 24.28 9.09 -27.60
C PHE A 124 24.60 7.86 -26.76
N ILE A 125 25.88 7.47 -26.67
CA ILE A 125 26.30 6.36 -25.80
C ILE A 125 25.98 6.65 -24.33
N VAL A 126 26.28 7.84 -23.84
CA VAL A 126 25.97 8.26 -22.46
C VAL A 126 24.46 8.23 -22.20
N ARG A 127 23.65 8.73 -23.15
CA ARG A 127 22.19 8.67 -23.04
C ARG A 127 21.65 7.24 -23.06
N THR A 128 22.20 6.37 -23.91
CA THR A 128 21.85 4.94 -23.96
C THR A 128 22.16 4.28 -22.62
N ASN A 129 23.33 4.50 -22.08
CA ASN A 129 23.72 3.95 -20.77
C ASN A 129 22.79 4.44 -19.64
N ALA A 130 22.44 5.73 -19.63
CA ALA A 130 21.50 6.28 -18.65
C ALA A 130 20.10 5.60 -18.73
N GLN A 131 19.60 5.31 -19.95
CA GLN A 131 18.32 4.59 -20.10
C GLN A 131 18.44 3.12 -19.68
N ALA A 132 19.56 2.46 -19.94
CA ALA A 132 19.80 1.09 -19.49
C ALA A 132 19.86 0.99 -17.95
N GLN A 133 20.55 1.94 -17.29
CA GLN A 133 20.57 2.01 -15.82
C GLN A 133 19.18 2.23 -15.23
N ARG A 134 18.38 3.12 -15.85
CA ARG A 134 17.00 3.35 -15.44
C ARG A 134 16.14 2.10 -15.59
N LEU A 135 16.30 1.34 -16.68
CA LEU A 135 15.59 0.08 -16.91
C LEU A 135 15.96 -0.95 -15.84
N THR A 136 17.23 -1.06 -15.49
CA THR A 136 17.70 -1.96 -14.43
C THR A 136 17.11 -1.58 -13.07
N ALA A 137 17.10 -0.31 -12.71
CA ALA A 137 16.47 0.16 -11.46
C ALA A 137 14.97 -0.17 -11.42
N LEU A 138 14.24 0.05 -12.53
CA LEU A 138 12.81 -0.28 -12.62
C LEU A 138 12.56 -1.79 -12.44
N LEU A 139 13.38 -2.65 -13.04
CA LEU A 139 13.27 -4.10 -12.87
C LEU A 139 13.56 -4.54 -11.43
N GLN A 140 14.53 -3.91 -10.76
CA GLN A 140 14.83 -4.15 -9.34
C GLN A 140 13.67 -3.74 -8.44
N ASP A 141 13.07 -2.56 -8.68
CA ASP A 141 11.90 -2.08 -7.95
C ASP A 141 10.71 -3.04 -8.09
N ILE A 142 10.41 -3.49 -9.32
CA ILE A 142 9.35 -4.46 -9.60
C ILE A 142 9.62 -5.79 -8.89
N SER A 143 10.86 -6.29 -8.95
CA SER A 143 11.26 -7.53 -8.28
C SER A 143 11.10 -7.42 -6.77
N THR A 144 11.45 -6.28 -6.17
CA THR A 144 11.33 -6.02 -4.74
C THR A 144 9.86 -5.99 -4.32
N LEU A 145 8.99 -5.27 -5.07
CA LEU A 145 7.55 -5.25 -4.82
C LEU A 145 6.92 -6.64 -4.95
N ASN A 146 7.29 -7.40 -6.00
CA ASN A 146 6.78 -8.76 -6.18
C ASN A 146 7.17 -9.69 -5.03
N ARG A 147 8.40 -9.60 -4.51
CA ARG A 147 8.81 -10.38 -3.33
C ARG A 147 7.99 -10.02 -2.09
N MET A 148 7.73 -8.74 -1.88
CA MET A 148 6.91 -8.28 -0.75
C MET A 148 5.44 -8.71 -0.86
N ASP A 149 4.88 -8.72 -2.08
CA ASP A 149 3.46 -9.04 -2.30
C ASP A 149 3.17 -10.54 -2.27
N TYR A 150 4.06 -11.37 -2.87
CA TYR A 150 3.75 -12.78 -3.16
C TYR A 150 4.62 -13.78 -2.41
N ALA A 151 5.70 -13.35 -1.81
CA ALA A 151 6.63 -14.21 -1.09
C ALA A 151 7.18 -13.57 0.19
N PRO A 152 6.32 -13.00 1.06
CA PRO A 152 6.79 -12.38 2.30
C PRO A 152 7.50 -13.39 3.22
N ASP A 153 7.11 -14.66 3.18
CA ASP A 153 7.72 -15.72 3.99
C ASP A 153 9.17 -16.07 3.58
N VAL A 154 9.59 -15.68 2.37
CA VAL A 154 10.98 -15.86 1.90
C VAL A 154 11.90 -14.73 2.41
N LEU A 155 11.33 -13.64 2.93
CA LEU A 155 12.09 -12.53 3.47
C LEU A 155 12.61 -12.88 4.86
N THR A 156 13.93 -13.03 4.96
CA THR A 156 14.58 -13.32 6.26
C THR A 156 14.48 -12.10 7.16
N MET A 157 13.85 -12.25 8.31
CA MET A 157 13.78 -11.24 9.37
C MET A 157 14.84 -11.56 10.42
N GLU A 158 15.79 -10.68 10.57
CA GLU A 158 16.92 -10.81 11.48
C GLU A 158 17.10 -9.58 12.37
N ARG A 159 17.95 -9.66 13.35
CA ARG A 159 18.27 -8.52 14.20
C ARG A 159 19.25 -7.60 13.47
N ILE A 160 18.81 -6.38 13.14
CA ILE A 160 19.57 -5.41 12.35
C ILE A 160 19.70 -4.08 13.10
N ASP A 161 20.81 -3.39 12.85
CA ASP A 161 21.05 -2.02 13.34
C ASP A 161 20.71 -1.01 12.22
N VAL A 162 19.59 -0.32 12.39
CA VAL A 162 19.12 0.71 11.43
C VAL A 162 20.09 1.90 11.38
N SER A 163 20.71 2.25 12.51
CA SER A 163 21.63 3.39 12.58
C SER A 163 22.83 3.17 11.66
N GLN A 164 23.34 1.94 11.61
CA GLN A 164 24.46 1.57 10.74
C GLN A 164 24.05 1.63 9.27
N ILE A 165 22.90 1.06 8.91
CA ILE A 165 22.39 1.10 7.53
C ILE A 165 22.23 2.53 7.04
N VAL A 166 21.68 3.41 7.88
CA VAL A 166 21.49 4.83 7.52
C VAL A 166 22.82 5.56 7.39
N ALA A 167 23.82 5.25 8.24
CA ALA A 167 25.16 5.83 8.12
C ALA A 167 25.82 5.44 6.79
N GLU A 168 25.73 4.16 6.38
CA GLU A 168 26.23 3.68 5.08
C GLU A 168 25.56 4.44 3.91
N ILE A 169 24.23 4.60 3.93
CA ILE A 169 23.51 5.35 2.89
C ILE A 169 23.95 6.83 2.87
N ALA A 170 24.16 7.43 4.03
CA ALA A 170 24.62 8.82 4.14
C ALA A 170 25.99 9.01 3.50
N GLU A 171 26.92 8.08 3.71
CA GLU A 171 28.24 8.08 3.06
C GLU A 171 28.13 7.92 1.54
N GLU A 172 27.35 6.93 1.07
CA GLU A 172 27.14 6.69 -0.37
C GLU A 172 26.55 7.91 -1.09
N THR A 173 25.69 8.67 -0.42
CA THR A 173 24.97 9.80 -1.02
C THR A 173 25.67 11.15 -0.82
N ALA A 174 26.74 11.22 -0.03
CA ALA A 174 27.43 12.47 0.33
C ALA A 174 27.87 13.31 -0.89
N MET A 175 28.41 12.67 -1.92
CA MET A 175 28.80 13.36 -3.15
C MET A 175 27.58 13.94 -3.90
N ALA A 176 26.45 13.24 -3.92
CA ALA A 176 25.23 13.73 -4.57
C ALA A 176 24.65 14.94 -3.84
N PHE A 177 24.67 14.95 -2.51
CA PHE A 177 24.28 16.09 -1.68
C PHE A 177 25.18 17.29 -1.94
N THR A 178 26.48 17.08 -1.93
CA THR A 178 27.48 18.14 -2.21
C THR A 178 27.26 18.75 -3.61
N LYS A 179 27.09 17.94 -4.64
CA LYS A 179 26.85 18.38 -6.02
C LYS A 179 25.61 19.27 -6.14
N LYS A 180 24.55 18.97 -5.36
CA LYS A 180 23.31 19.75 -5.34
C LYS A 180 23.28 20.85 -4.27
N ARG A 181 24.39 21.08 -3.58
CA ARG A 181 24.50 22.02 -2.44
C ARG A 181 23.50 21.75 -1.34
N MET A 182 23.05 20.51 -1.22
CA MET A 182 22.12 20.07 -0.18
C MET A 182 22.87 19.58 1.05
N THR A 183 22.20 19.57 2.19
CA THR A 183 22.75 19.08 3.46
C THR A 183 21.91 17.92 3.97
N LEU A 184 22.56 16.81 4.33
CA LEU A 184 21.93 15.68 5.03
C LEU A 184 22.32 15.73 6.52
N ARG A 185 21.33 15.87 7.40
CA ARG A 185 21.48 15.82 8.85
C ARG A 185 20.97 14.51 9.37
N ASN A 186 21.87 13.62 9.73
CA ASN A 186 21.53 12.38 10.39
C ASN A 186 21.56 12.60 11.92
N CYS A 187 20.38 12.77 12.53
CA CYS A 187 20.20 12.94 13.97
C CYS A 187 19.74 11.65 14.66
N LEU A 188 19.81 10.50 13.96
CA LEU A 188 19.40 9.22 14.53
C LEU A 188 20.29 8.85 15.72
N PRO A 189 19.69 8.36 16.84
CA PRO A 189 20.47 7.78 17.91
C PRO A 189 21.21 6.53 17.44
N GLN A 190 22.31 6.20 18.11
CA GLN A 190 23.06 4.97 17.83
C GLN A 190 22.31 3.75 18.41
N GLY A 191 22.46 2.59 17.76
CA GLY A 191 21.95 1.33 18.28
C GLY A 191 20.45 1.17 18.13
N ILE A 192 19.84 1.65 17.06
CA ILE A 192 18.45 1.40 16.71
C ILE A 192 18.32 -0.04 16.21
N ILE A 193 18.07 -0.97 17.15
CA ILE A 193 17.93 -2.38 16.81
C ILE A 193 16.46 -2.74 16.60
N ILE A 194 16.17 -3.39 15.46
CA ILE A 194 14.87 -3.95 15.13
C ILE A 194 15.00 -5.39 14.63
N LYS A 195 13.88 -6.13 14.63
CA LYS A 195 13.76 -7.38 13.90
C LYS A 195 13.23 -7.09 12.50
N GLY A 196 14.08 -7.18 11.48
CA GLY A 196 13.72 -6.75 10.13
C GLY A 196 14.56 -7.38 9.04
N ASN A 197 14.26 -7.02 7.80
CA ASN A 197 15.04 -7.37 6.64
C ASN A 197 15.95 -6.19 6.25
N ALA A 198 17.28 -6.39 6.32
CA ALA A 198 18.26 -5.32 6.09
C ALA A 198 18.11 -4.66 4.70
N SER A 199 17.87 -5.44 3.65
CA SER A 199 17.68 -4.92 2.29
C SER A 199 16.43 -4.04 2.15
N LEU A 200 15.33 -4.40 2.83
CA LEU A 200 14.11 -3.59 2.82
C LEU A 200 14.26 -2.32 3.64
N VAL A 201 14.94 -2.38 4.79
CA VAL A 201 15.23 -1.18 5.60
C VAL A 201 16.17 -0.24 4.84
N TYR A 202 17.22 -0.77 4.21
CA TYR A 202 18.05 0.01 3.27
C TYR A 202 17.19 0.68 2.19
N SER A 203 16.26 -0.07 1.57
CA SER A 203 15.36 0.47 0.53
C SER A 203 14.44 1.58 1.05
N ILE A 204 13.98 1.53 2.33
CA ILE A 204 13.19 2.62 2.93
C ILE A 204 13.98 3.92 2.89
N PHE A 205 15.13 3.94 3.55
CA PHE A 205 15.91 5.17 3.69
C PHE A 205 16.50 5.64 2.37
N ARG A 206 16.99 4.72 1.53
CA ARG A 206 17.52 5.05 0.22
C ARG A 206 16.49 5.72 -0.68
N ASN A 207 15.25 5.19 -0.76
CA ASN A 207 14.18 5.79 -1.55
C ASN A 207 13.75 7.17 -1.02
N LEU A 208 13.71 7.37 0.30
CA LEU A 208 13.40 8.67 0.90
C LEU A 208 14.48 9.69 0.57
N ILE A 209 15.76 9.32 0.69
CA ILE A 209 16.92 10.17 0.35
C ILE A 209 16.94 10.50 -1.14
N ASP A 210 16.76 9.51 -2.03
CA ASP A 210 16.71 9.72 -3.48
C ASP A 210 15.52 10.63 -3.87
N ASN A 211 14.39 10.48 -3.17
CA ASN A 211 13.23 11.36 -3.36
C ASN A 211 13.58 12.82 -3.00
N ALA A 212 14.19 13.05 -1.84
CA ALA A 212 14.61 14.38 -1.43
C ALA A 212 15.65 14.98 -2.40
N LEU A 213 16.68 14.21 -2.78
CA LEU A 213 17.67 14.62 -3.78
C LEU A 213 17.04 15.05 -5.11
N ASN A 214 15.96 14.39 -5.52
CA ASN A 214 15.32 14.66 -6.82
C ASN A 214 14.30 15.78 -6.78
N TYR A 215 13.62 16.00 -5.64
CA TYR A 215 12.42 16.85 -5.60
C TYR A 215 12.50 18.01 -4.61
N ALA A 216 13.30 17.95 -3.55
CA ALA A 216 13.36 19.02 -2.56
C ALA A 216 13.92 20.34 -3.12
N GLY A 217 14.87 20.26 -4.07
CA GLY A 217 15.51 21.43 -4.67
C GLY A 217 16.94 21.62 -4.18
N GLU A 218 17.71 22.45 -4.92
CA GLU A 218 19.09 22.77 -4.54
C GLU A 218 19.15 23.62 -3.26
N GLY A 219 20.20 23.44 -2.48
CA GLY A 219 20.44 24.19 -1.25
C GLY A 219 19.56 23.81 -0.06
N THR A 220 18.74 22.77 -0.20
CA THR A 220 17.84 22.31 0.87
C THR A 220 18.54 21.43 1.90
N THR A 221 17.95 21.31 3.06
CA THR A 221 18.39 20.44 4.15
C THR A 221 17.40 19.28 4.32
N VAL A 222 17.93 18.07 4.38
CA VAL A 222 17.20 16.85 4.75
C VAL A 222 17.61 16.47 6.16
N GLU A 223 16.65 16.24 7.04
CA GLU A 223 16.86 15.90 8.45
C GLU A 223 16.19 14.56 8.75
N MET A 224 16.90 13.67 9.43
CA MET A 224 16.38 12.37 9.89
C MET A 224 16.52 12.30 11.40
N ASP A 225 15.45 11.91 12.09
CA ASP A 225 15.40 11.71 13.51
C ASP A 225 14.63 10.44 13.87
N ALA A 226 14.84 9.89 15.07
CA ALA A 226 14.09 8.76 15.59
C ALA A 226 13.93 8.81 17.09
N ASN A 227 12.73 8.40 17.54
CA ASN A 227 12.38 8.31 18.92
C ASN A 227 11.91 6.91 19.31
N ASP A 228 12.31 6.45 20.50
CA ASP A 228 11.85 5.18 21.06
C ASP A 228 10.39 5.32 21.52
N SER A 229 9.50 4.51 20.95
CA SER A 229 8.06 4.46 21.29
C SER A 229 7.66 3.14 21.95
N GLY A 230 8.55 2.53 22.73
CA GLY A 230 8.30 1.27 23.43
C GLY A 230 8.47 0.06 22.51
N ASP A 231 7.39 -0.48 21.93
CA ASP A 231 7.43 -1.65 21.05
C ASP A 231 7.91 -1.35 19.61
N SER A 232 8.15 -0.07 19.30
CA SER A 232 8.57 0.38 17.98
C SER A 232 9.48 1.58 18.05
N TRP A 233 10.22 1.84 16.98
CA TRP A 233 10.91 3.08 16.74
C TRP A 233 10.03 3.96 15.84
N HIS A 234 9.89 5.23 16.20
CA HIS A 234 9.22 6.27 15.40
C HIS A 234 10.29 7.11 14.69
N PHE A 235 10.24 7.14 13.37
CA PHE A 235 11.18 7.87 12.51
C PHE A 235 10.50 9.09 11.92
N VAL A 236 11.24 10.17 11.82
CA VAL A 236 10.89 11.40 11.10
C VAL A 236 11.96 11.66 10.05
N PHE A 237 11.55 11.77 8.80
CA PHE A 237 12.38 12.16 7.67
C PHE A 237 11.76 13.40 7.05
N ALA A 238 12.44 14.53 7.07
CA ALA A 238 11.89 15.80 6.60
C ALA A 238 12.89 16.55 5.72
N ASP A 239 12.39 17.20 4.68
CA ASP A 239 13.13 18.19 3.90
C ASP A 239 12.50 19.59 4.09
N ASN A 240 13.26 20.64 3.79
CA ASN A 240 12.78 22.01 3.77
C ASN A 240 12.65 22.56 2.34
N GLY A 241 12.30 21.69 1.40
CA GLY A 241 12.12 22.02 0.00
C GLY A 241 10.77 22.64 -0.35
N CYS A 242 10.32 22.41 -1.58
CA CYS A 242 9.07 23.00 -2.08
C CYS A 242 7.78 22.33 -1.56
N GLY A 243 7.87 21.14 -0.92
CA GLY A 243 6.70 20.38 -0.50
C GLY A 243 5.81 19.91 -1.66
N ILE A 244 4.62 19.45 -1.31
CA ILE A 244 3.58 19.00 -2.27
C ILE A 244 2.19 19.41 -1.79
N ASP A 245 1.22 19.58 -2.70
CA ASP A 245 -0.18 19.83 -2.33
C ASP A 245 -0.74 18.69 -1.46
N ALA A 246 -1.54 19.02 -0.44
CA ALA A 246 -2.16 18.05 0.47
C ALA A 246 -2.96 16.95 -0.24
N LYS A 247 -3.59 17.26 -1.39
CA LYS A 247 -4.30 16.27 -2.21
C LYS A 247 -3.44 15.14 -2.75
N HIS A 248 -2.10 15.32 -2.78
CA HIS A 248 -1.14 14.33 -3.27
C HIS A 248 -0.52 13.50 -2.14
N GLN A 249 -0.51 14.00 -0.88
CA GLN A 249 0.20 13.39 0.25
C GLN A 249 -0.19 11.93 0.52
N SER A 250 -1.48 11.60 0.39
CA SER A 250 -1.94 10.21 0.54
C SER A 250 -1.65 9.35 -0.68
N ARG A 251 -1.54 9.96 -1.87
CA ARG A 251 -1.42 9.27 -3.14
C ARG A 251 0.01 9.01 -3.58
N ILE A 252 0.99 9.72 -3.04
CA ILE A 252 2.42 9.53 -3.42
C ILE A 252 2.94 8.13 -3.12
N PHE A 253 2.24 7.34 -2.30
CA PHE A 253 2.53 5.94 -2.00
C PHE A 253 1.85 4.94 -2.96
N GLU A 254 1.00 5.43 -3.89
CA GLU A 254 0.42 4.59 -4.94
C GLU A 254 1.50 4.22 -5.96
N ARG A 255 1.45 3.00 -6.49
CA ARG A 255 2.42 2.52 -7.50
C ARG A 255 2.28 3.34 -8.78
N PHE A 256 3.41 3.76 -9.37
CA PHE A 256 3.50 4.60 -10.57
C PHE A 256 2.86 5.99 -10.46
N TYR A 257 2.46 6.38 -9.26
CA TYR A 257 1.92 7.72 -9.04
C TYR A 257 3.04 8.77 -9.16
N ARG A 258 2.73 9.86 -9.88
CA ARG A 258 3.62 11.01 -10.06
C ARG A 258 2.78 12.26 -10.17
N ILE A 259 3.17 13.32 -9.46
CA ILE A 259 2.50 14.63 -9.51
C ILE A 259 2.70 15.24 -10.90
N ASP A 260 3.91 15.21 -11.44
CA ASP A 260 4.25 15.64 -12.80
C ASP A 260 4.97 14.51 -13.53
N LYS A 261 4.31 13.93 -14.54
CA LYS A 261 4.83 12.81 -15.33
C LYS A 261 6.03 13.21 -16.20
N SER A 262 6.09 14.47 -16.66
CA SER A 262 7.14 14.95 -17.56
C SER A 262 8.45 15.21 -16.80
N ARG A 263 8.39 15.97 -15.72
CA ARG A 263 9.52 16.32 -14.88
C ARG A 263 10.13 15.10 -14.20
N SER A 264 9.29 14.21 -13.68
CA SER A 264 9.76 12.98 -13.00
C SER A 264 10.46 12.01 -13.95
N ARG A 265 10.07 11.97 -15.25
CA ARG A 265 10.77 11.17 -16.27
C ARG A 265 12.18 11.68 -16.54
N MET A 266 12.37 12.98 -16.59
CA MET A 266 13.69 13.61 -16.80
C MET A 266 14.63 13.34 -15.62
N MET A 267 14.10 13.25 -14.41
CA MET A 267 14.85 12.96 -13.18
C MET A 267 15.07 11.48 -12.90
N GLY A 268 14.61 10.59 -13.78
CA GLY A 268 14.84 9.13 -13.67
C GLY A 268 13.95 8.38 -12.68
N GLY A 269 12.96 9.03 -12.06
CA GLY A 269 12.09 8.39 -11.10
C GLY A 269 11.24 7.26 -11.73
N THR A 270 11.12 6.11 -11.06
CA THR A 270 10.29 4.96 -11.47
C THR A 270 8.81 5.13 -11.09
N GLY A 271 8.52 5.93 -10.06
CA GLY A 271 7.21 6.04 -9.42
C GLY A 271 6.86 4.83 -8.53
N LEU A 272 7.85 3.99 -8.23
CA LEU A 272 7.71 2.82 -7.37
C LEU A 272 8.38 3.01 -6.00
N GLY A 273 9.35 3.90 -5.88
CA GLY A 273 10.16 4.06 -4.68
C GLY A 273 9.35 4.28 -3.40
N LEU A 274 8.39 5.22 -3.39
CA LEU A 274 7.55 5.46 -2.20
C LEU A 274 6.54 4.34 -1.94
N ALA A 275 6.11 3.60 -2.97
CA ALA A 275 5.32 2.38 -2.79
C ALA A 275 6.15 1.27 -2.13
N ILE A 276 7.44 1.14 -2.50
CA ILE A 276 8.39 0.24 -1.83
C ILE A 276 8.55 0.63 -0.37
N VAL A 277 8.75 1.91 -0.08
CA VAL A 277 8.84 2.42 1.30
C VAL A 277 7.62 2.00 2.11
N LYS A 278 6.42 2.28 1.63
CA LYS A 278 5.16 1.93 2.32
C LYS A 278 5.04 0.44 2.58
N ASN A 279 5.28 -0.40 1.57
CA ASN A 279 5.16 -1.85 1.71
C ASN A 279 6.23 -2.40 2.66
N ALA A 280 7.46 -1.91 2.59
CA ALA A 280 8.54 -2.31 3.50
C ALA A 280 8.20 -1.93 4.95
N VAL A 281 7.71 -0.72 5.21
CA VAL A 281 7.25 -0.29 6.55
C VAL A 281 6.12 -1.17 7.06
N LEU A 282 5.12 -1.48 6.22
CA LEU A 282 4.01 -2.37 6.59
C LEU A 282 4.47 -3.79 6.93
N LEU A 283 5.44 -4.35 6.20
CA LEU A 283 6.04 -5.66 6.48
C LEU A 283 6.79 -5.69 7.80
N HIS A 284 7.36 -4.56 8.24
CA HIS A 284 7.96 -4.40 9.56
C HIS A 284 6.95 -4.03 10.66
N GLY A 285 5.64 -4.21 10.40
CA GLY A 285 4.56 -3.97 11.34
C GLY A 285 4.32 -2.51 11.68
N GLY A 286 4.86 -1.60 10.86
CA GLY A 286 4.73 -0.16 11.04
C GLY A 286 3.64 0.49 10.20
N GLN A 287 3.60 1.81 10.23
CA GLN A 287 2.75 2.69 9.41
C GLN A 287 3.58 3.86 8.91
N ILE A 288 3.20 4.44 7.78
CA ILE A 288 3.84 5.63 7.21
C ILE A 288 2.81 6.66 6.79
N THR A 289 3.10 7.93 7.02
CA THR A 289 2.33 9.08 6.57
C THR A 289 3.25 10.12 5.96
N ALA A 290 2.69 11.00 5.13
CA ALA A 290 3.38 12.17 4.58
C ALA A 290 2.55 13.41 4.91
N THR A 291 3.22 14.46 5.37
CA THR A 291 2.64 15.73 5.79
C THR A 291 3.56 16.88 5.38
N ASP A 292 3.08 18.12 5.49
CA ASP A 292 3.94 19.29 5.33
C ASP A 292 4.94 19.37 6.49
N ALA A 293 6.21 19.63 6.16
CA ALA A 293 7.23 19.81 7.19
C ALA A 293 7.07 21.19 7.89
N PRO A 294 7.31 21.29 9.21
CA PRO A 294 7.15 22.55 9.97
C PRO A 294 8.00 23.72 9.45
N LYS A 295 9.13 23.43 8.80
CA LYS A 295 10.05 24.44 8.23
C LYS A 295 9.83 24.64 6.72
N GLY A 296 8.71 24.18 6.18
CA GLY A 296 8.46 24.02 4.74
C GLY A 296 9.00 22.69 4.21
N GLY A 297 8.54 22.26 3.03
CA GLY A 297 8.94 20.99 2.43
C GLY A 297 8.02 19.83 2.80
N LEU A 298 8.52 18.62 2.69
CA LEU A 298 7.77 17.39 2.90
C LEU A 298 8.34 16.60 4.09
N GLN A 299 7.46 16.08 4.94
CA GLN A 299 7.81 15.23 6.08
C GLN A 299 7.16 13.85 5.94
N PHE A 300 7.97 12.82 6.14
CA PHE A 300 7.52 11.44 6.27
C PHE A 300 7.68 11.01 7.72
N GLU A 301 6.61 10.51 8.30
CA GLU A 301 6.63 9.88 9.63
C GLU A 301 6.29 8.41 9.50
N PHE A 302 7.13 7.55 10.08
CA PHE A 302 6.88 6.11 10.01
C PHE A 302 7.39 5.39 11.25
N THR A 303 6.87 4.19 11.48
CA THR A 303 7.28 3.33 12.59
C THR A 303 7.83 2.01 12.09
N LEU A 304 8.78 1.43 12.84
CA LEU A 304 9.26 0.06 12.63
C LEU A 304 9.21 -0.66 13.99
N LYS A 305 8.66 -1.89 14.01
CA LYS A 305 8.63 -2.70 15.24
C LYS A 305 10.04 -3.19 15.61
N LYS A 306 10.26 -3.28 16.92
CA LYS A 306 11.52 -3.83 17.50
C LYS A 306 11.64 -5.34 17.35
#